data_57c32639b675ef545c6d7ab2c83f1d58
#
_entry.id   57c32639b675ef545c6d7ab2c83f1d58
#
_cell.length_a   1.000
_cell.length_b   1.000
_cell.length_c   1.000
_cell.angle_alpha   90.00
_cell.angle_beta   90.00
_cell.angle_gamma   90.00
#
_symmetry.space_group_name_H-M   'P 1'
#
loop_
_entity.id
_entity.type
_entity.pdbx_description
1 polymer ?
#
loop_
_entity_poly.entity_id
_entity_poly.type
_entity_poly.pdbx_seq_one_letter_code
_entity_poly.pdbx_strand_id
1 'polypeptide(L)'
;MTQKPRNADYTKEYNRKAVLSMLRRSSMSRAELARATGLSRAATSLIAEELLKDGIVMELPPQSVGRGRSATPLAVRADSYYALAVDLARKSCSVGLCDMSGHLLQFRAFPDQDGLLDLIIEALRRMAQSVDKSKILGIGISSPGPLDCEGGKILNPPQFDRWHGVEISAILSQALDLPAYLEHDVCALALHQLEMGHSRNFMLVFVDIGIGAAIMSGGELVGNSRYFTGEVGHTTIRFDGRQCACGNRGCLETYASIPALLEGSSFSSWRELADSAEQSPEAQRLVYQEALYLSAGLINLLNLIPVDTIYLAGDVCYRYELLAAHLRQEISAKALFGSTDSIRIYPSSQDPNVGTLSAADVVFDKFFRI
;
A
#
# COMPACT_ATOMS: atom_id res chain seq x y z
N MET A 1 25.10 -5.71 2.24
CA MET A 1 24.16 -6.87 2.36
C MET A 1 24.98 -8.14 2.38
N THR A 2 25.15 -8.76 3.54
CA THR A 2 25.72 -10.11 3.66
C THR A 2 24.66 -11.11 3.24
N GLN A 3 24.81 -11.74 2.08
CA GLN A 3 23.98 -12.87 1.69
C GLN A 3 24.11 -13.96 2.76
N LYS A 4 23.02 -14.27 3.47
CA LYS A 4 22.96 -15.46 4.33
C LYS A 4 23.24 -16.71 3.45
N PRO A 5 24.02 -17.69 3.92
CA PRO A 5 24.27 -18.91 3.16
C PRO A 5 22.93 -19.60 2.88
N ARG A 6 22.66 -19.87 1.61
CA ARG A 6 21.45 -20.57 1.14
C ARG A 6 21.63 -22.08 1.39
N ASN A 7 21.25 -22.53 2.58
CA ASN A 7 21.17 -23.97 2.88
C ASN A 7 19.83 -24.54 2.36
N ALA A 8 19.68 -25.88 2.43
CA ALA A 8 18.48 -26.57 1.96
C ALA A 8 17.20 -26.08 2.66
N ASP A 9 17.28 -25.78 3.97
CA ASP A 9 16.15 -25.29 4.77
C ASP A 9 15.71 -23.89 4.35
N TYR A 10 16.66 -22.99 4.08
CA TYR A 10 16.38 -21.67 3.54
C TYR A 10 15.67 -21.76 2.18
N THR A 11 16.14 -22.63 1.28
CA THR A 11 15.53 -22.82 -0.04
C THR A 11 14.11 -23.39 0.10
N LYS A 12 13.90 -24.30 1.04
CA LYS A 12 12.58 -24.89 1.31
C LYS A 12 11.60 -23.82 1.81
N GLU A 13 12.01 -23.02 2.80
CA GLU A 13 11.18 -21.95 3.35
C GLU A 13 10.89 -20.87 2.29
N TYR A 14 11.89 -20.51 1.50
CA TYR A 14 11.73 -19.61 0.36
C TYR A 14 10.64 -20.10 -0.60
N ASN A 15 10.72 -21.32 -1.05
CA ASN A 15 9.77 -21.89 -2.00
C ASN A 15 8.36 -21.99 -1.40
N ARG A 16 8.26 -22.32 -0.11
CA ARG A 16 6.98 -22.38 0.63
C ARG A 16 6.31 -21.01 0.69
N LYS A 17 7.05 -19.97 1.03
CA LYS A 17 6.56 -18.60 1.07
C LYS A 17 6.17 -18.08 -0.32
N ALA A 18 6.93 -18.40 -1.35
CA ALA A 18 6.59 -18.06 -2.73
C ALA A 18 5.25 -18.68 -3.17
N VAL A 19 5.01 -19.95 -2.85
CA VAL A 19 3.73 -20.62 -3.13
C VAL A 19 2.58 -19.97 -2.35
N LEU A 20 2.76 -19.67 -1.07
CA LEU A 20 1.74 -19.04 -0.23
C LEU A 20 1.40 -17.62 -0.71
N SER A 21 2.40 -16.82 -1.10
CA SER A 21 2.20 -15.47 -1.66
C SER A 21 1.34 -15.52 -2.94
N MET A 22 1.52 -16.52 -3.80
CA MET A 22 0.67 -16.69 -4.97
C MET A 22 -0.76 -17.09 -4.60
N LEU A 23 -0.92 -18.05 -3.68
CA LEU A 23 -2.23 -18.54 -3.24
C LEU A 23 -3.03 -17.49 -2.46
N ARG A 24 -2.38 -16.56 -1.78
CA ARG A 24 -3.06 -15.46 -1.12
C ARG A 24 -3.76 -14.54 -2.11
N ARG A 25 -3.15 -14.32 -3.28
CA ARG A 25 -3.70 -13.44 -4.33
C ARG A 25 -4.82 -14.11 -5.14
N SER A 26 -4.70 -15.41 -5.38
CA SER A 26 -5.71 -16.16 -6.13
C SER A 26 -5.58 -17.66 -5.91
N SER A 27 -6.70 -18.36 -6.01
CA SER A 27 -6.67 -19.83 -6.04
C SER A 27 -5.98 -20.33 -7.30
N MET A 28 -5.10 -21.32 -7.15
CA MET A 28 -4.31 -21.90 -8.25
C MET A 28 -4.20 -23.40 -8.13
N SER A 29 -4.20 -24.11 -9.27
CA SER A 29 -3.82 -25.51 -9.32
C SER A 29 -2.31 -25.69 -9.12
N ARG A 30 -1.88 -26.90 -8.71
CA ARG A 30 -0.44 -27.25 -8.59
C ARG A 30 0.35 -26.96 -9.86
N ALA A 31 -0.29 -27.16 -11.04
CA ALA A 31 0.34 -26.90 -12.34
C ALA A 31 0.52 -25.39 -12.62
N GLU A 32 -0.43 -24.55 -12.22
CA GLU A 32 -0.33 -23.09 -12.31
C GLU A 32 0.70 -22.57 -11.34
N LEU A 33 0.73 -23.04 -10.11
CA LEU A 33 1.74 -22.69 -9.12
C LEU A 33 3.16 -23.03 -9.61
N ALA A 34 3.36 -24.22 -10.20
CA ALA A 34 4.65 -24.62 -10.75
C ALA A 34 5.11 -23.66 -11.86
N ARG A 35 4.19 -23.23 -12.73
CA ARG A 35 4.50 -22.24 -13.80
C ARG A 35 4.80 -20.85 -13.24
N ALA A 36 3.99 -20.40 -12.29
CA ALA A 36 4.10 -19.05 -11.72
C ALA A 36 5.37 -18.88 -10.85
N THR A 37 5.75 -19.94 -10.12
CA THR A 37 6.93 -19.92 -9.22
C THR A 37 8.22 -20.37 -9.91
N GLY A 38 8.15 -21.00 -11.09
CA GLY A 38 9.30 -21.64 -11.75
C GLY A 38 9.78 -22.93 -11.07
N LEU A 39 9.05 -23.45 -10.09
CA LEU A 39 9.36 -24.70 -9.40
C LEU A 39 9.01 -25.93 -10.25
N SER A 40 9.71 -27.05 -10.01
CA SER A 40 9.32 -28.32 -10.61
C SER A 40 7.94 -28.76 -10.09
N ARG A 41 7.20 -29.54 -10.89
CA ARG A 41 5.89 -30.09 -10.48
C ARG A 41 5.98 -30.94 -9.21
N ALA A 42 7.06 -31.69 -9.05
CA ALA A 42 7.29 -32.50 -7.86
C ALA A 42 7.51 -31.66 -6.61
N ALA A 43 8.33 -30.60 -6.69
CA ALA A 43 8.55 -29.67 -5.58
C ALA A 43 7.27 -28.93 -5.20
N THR A 44 6.51 -28.46 -6.19
CA THR A 44 5.22 -27.77 -5.95
C THR A 44 4.20 -28.69 -5.27
N SER A 45 4.13 -29.98 -5.71
CA SER A 45 3.22 -30.95 -5.09
C SER A 45 3.60 -31.24 -3.65
N LEU A 46 4.89 -31.40 -3.36
CA LEU A 46 5.39 -31.64 -1.99
C LEU A 46 5.04 -30.45 -1.06
N ILE A 47 5.31 -29.22 -1.51
CA ILE A 47 4.97 -28.00 -0.75
C ILE A 47 3.46 -27.90 -0.54
N ALA A 48 2.65 -28.17 -1.56
CA ALA A 48 1.19 -28.14 -1.45
C ALA A 48 0.68 -29.17 -0.43
N GLU A 49 1.23 -30.39 -0.41
CA GLU A 49 0.88 -31.42 0.58
C GLU A 49 1.26 -31.02 2.01
N GLU A 50 2.43 -30.41 2.21
CA GLU A 50 2.82 -29.86 3.51
C GLU A 50 1.86 -28.77 3.97
N LEU A 51 1.52 -27.80 3.10
CA LEU A 51 0.61 -26.71 3.41
C LEU A 51 -0.83 -27.20 3.71
N LEU A 52 -1.30 -28.23 3.02
CA LEU A 52 -2.59 -28.88 3.29
C LEU A 52 -2.58 -29.57 4.65
N LYS A 53 -1.50 -30.32 4.96
CA LYS A 53 -1.32 -31.01 6.25
C LYS A 53 -1.27 -30.03 7.42
N ASP A 54 -0.62 -28.88 7.23
CA ASP A 54 -0.53 -27.81 8.23
C ASP A 54 -1.83 -27.01 8.36
N GLY A 55 -2.82 -27.28 7.50
CA GLY A 55 -4.11 -26.56 7.52
C GLY A 55 -4.03 -25.11 7.08
N ILE A 56 -2.98 -24.71 6.36
CA ILE A 56 -2.79 -23.34 5.87
C ILE A 56 -3.53 -23.10 4.56
N VAL A 57 -3.60 -24.14 3.72
CA VAL A 57 -4.35 -24.10 2.46
C VAL A 57 -5.41 -25.20 2.45
N MET A 58 -6.35 -25.06 1.52
CA MET A 58 -7.42 -26.03 1.29
C MET A 58 -7.60 -26.30 -0.21
N GLU A 59 -8.12 -27.48 -0.55
CA GLU A 59 -8.53 -27.79 -1.91
C GLU A 59 -9.94 -27.26 -2.16
N LEU A 60 -10.10 -26.58 -3.30
CA LEU A 60 -11.41 -26.15 -3.78
C LEU A 60 -12.03 -27.22 -4.68
N PRO A 61 -13.36 -27.18 -4.91
CA PRO A 61 -14.02 -28.09 -5.86
C PRO A 61 -13.30 -28.07 -7.22
N PRO A 62 -13.17 -29.26 -7.87
CA PRO A 62 -12.54 -29.36 -9.16
C PRO A 62 -13.17 -28.46 -10.21
N GLN A 63 -12.38 -27.74 -10.95
CA GLN A 63 -12.83 -26.87 -12.05
C GLN A 63 -12.48 -27.50 -13.39
N SER A 64 -13.47 -27.65 -14.29
CA SER A 64 -13.23 -28.11 -15.64
C SER A 64 -12.74 -26.97 -16.52
N VAL A 65 -11.49 -26.99 -16.91
CA VAL A 65 -10.92 -26.04 -17.87
C VAL A 65 -10.82 -26.73 -19.24
N GLY A 66 -11.87 -26.60 -20.04
CA GLY A 66 -11.90 -27.11 -21.43
C GLY A 66 -11.90 -28.66 -21.52
N ARG A 67 -11.39 -29.24 -22.64
CA ARG A 67 -11.33 -30.69 -22.90
C ARG A 67 -10.22 -31.44 -22.13
N GLY A 68 -9.73 -30.91 -20.99
CA GLY A 68 -8.65 -31.51 -20.20
C GLY A 68 -9.13 -32.15 -18.90
N ARG A 69 -8.19 -32.82 -18.18
CA ARG A 69 -8.41 -33.35 -16.84
C ARG A 69 -8.78 -32.21 -15.88
N SER A 70 -9.85 -32.37 -15.11
CA SER A 70 -10.25 -31.41 -14.07
C SER A 70 -9.09 -31.09 -13.12
N ALA A 71 -8.80 -29.82 -12.93
CA ALA A 71 -7.78 -29.37 -11.98
C ALA A 71 -8.45 -29.02 -10.64
N THR A 72 -7.81 -29.42 -9.55
CA THR A 72 -8.23 -29.07 -8.18
C THR A 72 -7.42 -27.85 -7.75
N PRO A 73 -8.01 -26.63 -7.69
CA PRO A 73 -7.33 -25.46 -7.21
C PRO A 73 -7.07 -25.53 -5.71
N LEU A 74 -5.98 -24.91 -5.27
CA LEU A 74 -5.66 -24.65 -3.87
C LEU A 74 -5.98 -23.19 -3.56
N ALA A 75 -6.45 -22.91 -2.33
CA ALA A 75 -6.63 -21.57 -1.80
C ALA A 75 -6.09 -21.50 -0.38
N VAL A 76 -5.69 -20.32 0.08
CA VAL A 76 -5.38 -20.13 1.51
C VAL A 76 -6.64 -20.31 2.35
N ARG A 77 -6.47 -20.83 3.56
CA ARG A 77 -7.56 -20.83 4.54
C ARG A 77 -7.57 -19.49 5.26
N ALA A 78 -8.70 -18.82 5.25
CA ALA A 78 -8.86 -17.51 5.89
C ALA A 78 -8.47 -17.52 7.37
N ASP A 79 -8.81 -18.58 8.09
CA ASP A 79 -8.55 -18.79 9.54
C ASP A 79 -7.17 -19.37 9.86
N SER A 80 -6.26 -19.48 8.88
CA SER A 80 -4.93 -20.02 9.10
C SER A 80 -4.00 -19.06 9.85
N TYR A 81 -4.02 -17.78 9.47
CA TYR A 81 -3.26 -16.72 10.10
C TYR A 81 -4.05 -15.42 10.14
N TYR A 82 -3.62 -14.51 11.03
CA TYR A 82 -4.22 -13.20 11.24
C TYR A 82 -3.15 -12.12 11.31
N ALA A 83 -3.52 -10.89 10.98
CA ALA A 83 -2.75 -9.69 11.20
C ALA A 83 -3.57 -8.68 12.01
N LEU A 84 -2.97 -8.08 13.02
CA LEU A 84 -3.48 -6.85 13.63
C LEU A 84 -2.99 -5.66 12.82
N ALA A 85 -3.82 -4.65 12.69
CA ALA A 85 -3.54 -3.47 11.89
C ALA A 85 -3.79 -2.20 12.67
N VAL A 86 -2.93 -1.20 12.49
CA VAL A 86 -3.07 0.17 12.99
C VAL A 86 -2.82 1.12 11.85
N ASP A 87 -3.80 1.92 11.52
CA ASP A 87 -3.66 3.00 10.55
C ASP A 87 -3.70 4.34 11.29
N LEU A 88 -2.58 5.05 11.27
CA LEU A 88 -2.42 6.35 11.87
C LEU A 88 -2.56 7.41 10.78
N ALA A 89 -3.70 8.07 10.71
CA ALA A 89 -3.91 9.20 9.81
C ALA A 89 -3.95 10.53 10.58
N ARG A 90 -3.79 11.65 9.87
CA ARG A 90 -3.69 12.98 10.51
C ARG A 90 -4.93 13.39 11.31
N LYS A 91 -6.11 12.92 10.95
CA LYS A 91 -7.38 13.31 11.60
C LYS A 91 -8.03 12.19 12.41
N SER A 92 -7.55 10.97 12.27
CA SER A 92 -8.17 9.79 12.88
C SER A 92 -7.15 8.67 12.98
N CYS A 93 -7.47 7.68 13.78
CA CYS A 93 -6.75 6.41 13.81
C CYS A 93 -7.76 5.29 13.66
N SER A 94 -7.37 4.21 13.02
CA SER A 94 -8.16 3.01 12.97
C SER A 94 -7.34 1.77 13.30
N VAL A 95 -7.99 0.76 13.85
CA VAL A 95 -7.41 -0.53 14.15
C VAL A 95 -8.28 -1.64 13.61
N GLY A 96 -7.67 -2.76 13.25
CA GLY A 96 -8.39 -3.89 12.70
C GLY A 96 -7.73 -5.24 12.96
N LEU A 97 -8.51 -6.28 12.80
CA LEU A 97 -8.08 -7.67 12.72
C LEU A 97 -8.42 -8.19 11.34
N CYS A 98 -7.42 -8.60 10.58
CA CYS A 98 -7.57 -9.15 9.25
C CYS A 98 -7.20 -10.63 9.24
N ASP A 99 -7.93 -11.43 8.45
CA ASP A 99 -7.61 -12.83 8.20
C ASP A 99 -6.56 -12.98 7.08
N MET A 100 -6.12 -14.22 6.86
CA MET A 100 -5.11 -14.56 5.84
C MET A 100 -5.55 -14.21 4.41
N SER A 101 -6.84 -14.13 4.14
CA SER A 101 -7.41 -13.75 2.83
C SER A 101 -7.53 -12.24 2.65
N GLY A 102 -7.16 -11.44 3.65
CA GLY A 102 -7.25 -9.98 3.62
C GLY A 102 -8.63 -9.43 3.99
N HIS A 103 -9.55 -10.24 4.55
CA HIS A 103 -10.83 -9.75 5.02
C HIS A 103 -10.69 -9.12 6.40
N LEU A 104 -11.31 -7.95 6.56
CA LEU A 104 -11.39 -7.24 7.83
C LEU A 104 -12.47 -7.87 8.72
N LEU A 105 -12.05 -8.61 9.75
CA LEU A 105 -12.94 -9.31 10.68
C LEU A 105 -13.49 -8.41 11.76
N GLN A 106 -12.66 -7.49 12.24
CA GLN A 106 -13.02 -6.50 13.26
C GLN A 106 -12.39 -5.16 12.89
N PHE A 107 -13.09 -4.08 13.20
CA PHE A 107 -12.67 -2.72 12.89
C PHE A 107 -13.10 -1.77 14.00
N ARG A 108 -12.24 -0.80 14.33
CA ARG A 108 -12.57 0.31 15.21
C ARG A 108 -11.81 1.56 14.79
N ALA A 109 -12.53 2.67 14.66
CA ALA A 109 -11.95 3.98 14.41
C ALA A 109 -12.02 4.86 15.65
N PHE A 110 -11.05 5.75 15.78
CA PHE A 110 -10.94 6.74 16.85
C PHE A 110 -10.66 8.12 16.23
N PRO A 111 -11.33 9.18 16.69
CA PRO A 111 -10.90 10.53 16.39
C PRO A 111 -9.55 10.83 17.08
N ASP A 112 -8.87 11.87 16.63
CA ASP A 112 -7.68 12.36 17.31
C ASP A 112 -8.10 12.93 18.69
N GLN A 113 -7.61 12.32 19.78
CA GLN A 113 -7.97 12.62 21.16
C GLN A 113 -6.87 12.22 22.14
N ASP A 114 -6.93 12.77 23.35
CA ASP A 114 -6.01 12.38 24.42
C ASP A 114 -6.17 10.92 24.83
N GLY A 115 -5.07 10.27 25.18
CA GLY A 115 -5.05 8.85 25.54
C GLY A 115 -5.25 7.90 24.35
N LEU A 116 -5.11 8.39 23.11
CA LEU A 116 -5.35 7.60 21.89
C LEU A 116 -4.50 6.32 21.84
N LEU A 117 -3.23 6.37 22.27
CA LEU A 117 -2.37 5.20 22.29
C LEU A 117 -2.90 4.08 23.20
N ASP A 118 -3.41 4.42 24.37
CA ASP A 118 -4.00 3.44 25.29
C ASP A 118 -5.27 2.82 24.71
N LEU A 119 -6.09 3.62 24.02
CA LEU A 119 -7.30 3.14 23.33
C LEU A 119 -6.95 2.18 22.20
N ILE A 120 -5.88 2.45 21.43
CA ILE A 120 -5.35 1.56 20.40
C ILE A 120 -4.93 0.22 21.03
N ILE A 121 -4.10 0.27 22.06
CA ILE A 121 -3.60 -0.93 22.74
C ILE A 121 -4.75 -1.77 23.31
N GLU A 122 -5.73 -1.14 23.95
CA GLU A 122 -6.90 -1.86 24.49
C GLU A 122 -7.72 -2.52 23.38
N ALA A 123 -7.97 -1.83 22.29
CA ALA A 123 -8.71 -2.37 21.15
C ALA A 123 -7.98 -3.56 20.52
N LEU A 124 -6.68 -3.44 20.28
CA LEU A 124 -5.85 -4.51 19.73
C LEU A 124 -5.81 -5.75 20.65
N ARG A 125 -5.74 -5.54 21.99
CA ARG A 125 -5.80 -6.65 22.96
C ARG A 125 -7.12 -7.41 22.88
N ARG A 126 -8.24 -6.70 22.77
CA ARG A 126 -9.58 -7.32 22.63
C ARG A 126 -9.68 -8.10 21.31
N MET A 127 -9.17 -7.54 20.21
CA MET A 127 -9.11 -8.22 18.91
C MET A 127 -8.23 -9.48 18.99
N ALA A 128 -7.05 -9.39 19.58
CA ALA A 128 -6.15 -10.53 19.75
C ALA A 128 -6.76 -11.68 20.58
N GLN A 129 -7.60 -11.35 21.57
CA GLN A 129 -8.30 -12.36 22.41
C GLN A 129 -9.43 -13.08 21.67
N SER A 130 -9.90 -12.58 20.53
CA SER A 130 -11.00 -13.18 19.77
C SER A 130 -10.57 -14.33 18.86
N VAL A 131 -9.25 -14.51 18.66
CA VAL A 131 -8.65 -15.53 17.81
C VAL A 131 -7.52 -16.27 18.56
N ASP A 132 -7.02 -17.35 17.99
CA ASP A 132 -5.84 -18.02 18.51
C ASP A 132 -4.61 -17.11 18.36
N LYS A 133 -4.04 -16.65 19.47
CA LYS A 133 -2.86 -15.75 19.48
C LYS A 133 -1.67 -16.33 18.72
N SER A 134 -1.50 -17.66 18.73
CA SER A 134 -0.40 -18.33 18.02
C SER A 134 -0.49 -18.19 16.50
N LYS A 135 -1.67 -17.83 15.98
CA LYS A 135 -1.93 -17.57 14.57
C LYS A 135 -1.79 -16.10 14.17
N ILE A 136 -1.57 -15.19 15.13
CA ILE A 136 -1.38 -13.77 14.83
C ILE A 136 0.08 -13.56 14.43
N LEU A 137 0.31 -13.19 13.17
CA LEU A 137 1.64 -12.99 12.60
C LEU A 137 2.35 -11.73 13.12
N GLY A 138 1.57 -10.72 13.55
CA GLY A 138 2.10 -9.47 14.06
C GLY A 138 1.12 -8.31 13.95
N ILE A 139 1.66 -7.11 14.17
CA ILE A 139 0.94 -5.83 14.12
C ILE A 139 1.55 -5.01 13.00
N GLY A 140 0.77 -4.66 11.98
CA GLY A 140 1.16 -3.71 10.94
C GLY A 140 0.73 -2.30 11.31
N ILE A 141 1.60 -1.35 11.08
CA ILE A 141 1.37 0.06 11.41
C ILE A 141 1.62 0.87 10.15
N SER A 142 0.58 1.53 9.65
CA SER A 142 0.64 2.52 8.57
C SER A 142 0.67 3.91 9.19
N SER A 143 1.58 4.78 8.74
CA SER A 143 1.71 6.15 9.26
C SER A 143 2.23 7.10 8.20
N PRO A 144 1.84 8.39 8.25
CA PRO A 144 2.51 9.43 7.49
C PRO A 144 4.00 9.50 7.84
N GLY A 145 4.84 9.86 6.85
CA GLY A 145 6.26 10.09 7.03
C GLY A 145 6.64 11.54 7.38
N PRO A 146 7.92 11.75 7.76
CA PRO A 146 9.05 10.83 7.71
C PRO A 146 9.12 9.82 8.87
N LEU A 147 9.59 8.60 8.56
CA LEU A 147 9.64 7.46 9.49
C LEU A 147 11.05 6.83 9.52
N ASP A 148 11.41 6.21 10.64
CA ASP A 148 12.43 5.17 10.71
C ASP A 148 11.71 3.81 10.80
N CYS A 149 11.40 3.23 9.64
CA CYS A 149 10.64 1.98 9.58
C CYS A 149 11.42 0.79 10.16
N GLU A 150 12.77 0.77 10.05
CA GLU A 150 13.61 -0.28 10.63
C GLU A 150 13.67 -0.19 12.15
N GLY A 151 13.82 1.04 12.68
CA GLY A 151 13.77 1.31 14.12
C GLY A 151 12.36 1.36 14.70
N GLY A 152 11.32 1.35 13.87
CA GLY A 152 9.92 1.37 14.30
C GLY A 152 9.47 2.70 14.93
N LYS A 153 10.07 3.83 14.48
CA LYS A 153 9.90 5.15 15.07
C LYS A 153 9.29 6.14 14.10
N ILE A 154 8.28 6.86 14.54
CA ILE A 154 7.72 8.02 13.85
C ILE A 154 8.64 9.22 14.15
N LEU A 155 9.20 9.85 13.11
CA LEU A 155 10.15 10.94 13.32
C LEU A 155 9.43 12.26 13.61
N ASN A 156 9.20 13.06 12.59
CA ASN A 156 8.58 14.37 12.72
C ASN A 156 7.66 14.72 11.52
N PRO A 157 6.64 13.89 11.19
CA PRO A 157 5.72 14.19 10.10
C PRO A 157 5.01 15.54 10.34
N PRO A 158 4.88 16.38 9.30
CA PRO A 158 4.14 17.65 9.42
C PRO A 158 2.69 17.43 9.85
N GLN A 159 2.18 18.30 10.74
CA GLN A 159 0.80 18.25 11.27
C GLN A 159 0.47 16.90 11.97
N PHE A 160 1.46 16.34 12.67
CA PHE A 160 1.34 15.03 13.32
C PHE A 160 2.06 15.00 14.68
N ASP A 161 2.10 16.13 15.38
CA ASP A 161 2.95 16.43 16.54
C ASP A 161 2.82 15.43 17.70
N ARG A 162 1.61 14.89 17.93
CA ARG A 162 1.35 13.85 18.95
C ARG A 162 2.27 12.64 18.81
N TRP A 163 2.66 12.29 17.60
CA TRP A 163 3.43 11.09 17.28
C TRP A 163 4.93 11.35 17.07
N HIS A 164 5.38 12.63 17.17
CA HIS A 164 6.79 12.95 16.97
C HIS A 164 7.69 12.21 17.96
N GLY A 165 8.66 11.48 17.45
CA GLY A 165 9.65 10.76 18.23
C GLY A 165 9.13 9.47 18.89
N VAL A 166 7.89 9.06 18.64
CA VAL A 166 7.28 7.87 19.26
C VAL A 166 7.83 6.58 18.65
N GLU A 167 8.36 5.68 19.47
CA GLU A 167 8.84 4.34 19.10
C GLU A 167 7.65 3.35 19.05
N ILE A 168 6.72 3.61 18.15
CA ILE A 168 5.41 2.96 18.10
C ILE A 168 5.50 1.44 17.98
N SER A 169 6.45 0.91 17.18
CA SER A 169 6.60 -0.53 17.04
C SER A 169 7.03 -1.20 18.34
N ALA A 170 7.97 -0.60 19.09
CA ALA A 170 8.41 -1.12 20.36
C ALA A 170 7.28 -1.11 21.41
N ILE A 171 6.53 -0.01 21.48
CA ILE A 171 5.40 0.14 22.41
C ILE A 171 4.32 -0.93 22.14
N LEU A 172 3.89 -1.08 20.89
CA LEU A 172 2.84 -2.04 20.55
C LEU A 172 3.33 -3.49 20.67
N SER A 173 4.57 -3.76 20.28
CA SER A 173 5.18 -5.08 20.42
C SER A 173 5.25 -5.51 21.89
N GLN A 174 5.70 -4.63 22.78
CA GLN A 174 5.75 -4.90 24.21
C GLN A 174 4.35 -5.07 24.83
N ALA A 175 3.39 -4.24 24.40
CA ALA A 175 2.04 -4.26 24.96
C ALA A 175 1.25 -5.54 24.61
N LEU A 176 1.52 -6.15 23.45
CA LEU A 176 0.77 -7.31 22.94
C LEU A 176 1.61 -8.60 22.92
N ASP A 177 2.92 -8.52 23.11
CA ASP A 177 3.87 -9.63 22.95
C ASP A 177 3.74 -10.26 21.53
N LEU A 178 3.83 -9.40 20.52
CA LEU A 178 3.77 -9.71 19.09
C LEU A 178 4.77 -8.82 18.33
N PRO A 179 5.34 -9.28 17.21
CA PRO A 179 6.16 -8.41 16.38
C PRO A 179 5.32 -7.26 15.78
N ALA A 180 5.87 -6.06 15.71
CA ALA A 180 5.21 -4.89 15.16
C ALA A 180 6.07 -4.23 14.06
N TYR A 181 5.45 -3.90 12.94
CA TYR A 181 6.09 -3.42 11.73
C TYR A 181 5.51 -2.07 11.32
N LEU A 182 6.35 -1.03 11.31
CA LEU A 182 5.99 0.30 10.85
C LEU A 182 6.30 0.43 9.35
N GLU A 183 5.38 1.02 8.60
CA GLU A 183 5.57 1.33 7.18
C GLU A 183 4.93 2.69 6.86
N HIS A 184 5.49 3.37 5.84
CA HIS A 184 4.91 4.60 5.30
C HIS A 184 3.54 4.31 4.68
N ASP A 185 2.55 5.16 4.93
CA ASP A 185 1.16 4.98 4.49
C ASP A 185 1.04 4.71 2.98
N VAL A 186 1.72 5.49 2.14
CA VAL A 186 1.71 5.27 0.69
C VAL A 186 2.37 3.94 0.28
N CYS A 187 3.39 3.49 1.02
CA CYS A 187 4.03 2.19 0.78
C CYS A 187 3.11 1.04 1.21
N ALA A 188 2.41 1.17 2.33
CA ALA A 188 1.39 0.22 2.77
C ALA A 188 0.24 0.12 1.75
N LEU A 189 -0.25 1.26 1.24
CA LEU A 189 -1.25 1.30 0.16
C LEU A 189 -0.75 0.61 -1.12
N ALA A 190 0.53 0.76 -1.48
CA ALA A 190 1.10 0.09 -2.64
C ALA A 190 1.21 -1.43 -2.43
N LEU A 191 1.51 -1.90 -1.21
CA LEU A 191 1.45 -3.32 -0.86
C LEU A 191 0.03 -3.86 -1.01
N HIS A 192 -0.97 -3.14 -0.51
CA HIS A 192 -2.38 -3.50 -0.69
C HIS A 192 -2.78 -3.56 -2.17
N GLN A 193 -2.38 -2.56 -2.96
CA GLN A 193 -2.64 -2.53 -4.40
C GLN A 193 -1.99 -3.71 -5.13
N LEU A 194 -0.79 -4.15 -4.70
CA LEU A 194 -0.13 -5.34 -5.23
C LEU A 194 -0.94 -6.62 -4.97
N GLU A 195 -1.54 -6.74 -3.79
CA GLU A 195 -2.38 -7.89 -3.43
C GLU A 195 -3.69 -7.94 -4.26
N MET A 196 -4.20 -6.79 -4.72
CA MET A 196 -5.31 -6.72 -5.68
C MET A 196 -4.98 -7.35 -7.06
N GLY A 197 -3.71 -7.61 -7.35
CA GLY A 197 -3.29 -8.53 -8.43
C GLY A 197 -3.26 -7.97 -9.85
N HIS A 198 -3.43 -6.66 -10.06
CA HIS A 198 -3.54 -6.09 -11.42
C HIS A 198 -2.19 -5.83 -12.11
N SER A 199 -1.15 -5.49 -11.37
CA SER A 199 0.20 -5.25 -11.90
C SER A 199 1.26 -5.48 -10.83
N ARG A 200 2.47 -5.88 -11.27
CA ARG A 200 3.66 -5.97 -10.41
C ARG A 200 4.62 -4.78 -10.59
N ASN A 201 4.36 -3.94 -11.61
CA ASN A 201 5.16 -2.76 -11.92
C ASN A 201 4.21 -1.58 -12.04
N PHE A 202 4.21 -0.72 -11.04
CA PHE A 202 3.32 0.46 -11.01
C PHE A 202 3.85 1.53 -10.07
N MET A 203 3.33 2.72 -10.22
CA MET A 203 3.45 3.81 -9.26
C MET A 203 2.07 4.03 -8.60
N LEU A 204 2.02 4.12 -7.28
CA LEU A 204 0.85 4.59 -6.54
C LEU A 204 1.14 6.01 -6.07
N VAL A 205 0.22 6.92 -6.35
CA VAL A 205 0.32 8.35 -6.01
C VAL A 205 -0.85 8.69 -5.12
N PHE A 206 -0.56 9.07 -3.89
CA PHE A 206 -1.56 9.51 -2.91
C PHE A 206 -1.60 11.04 -2.89
N VAL A 207 -2.79 11.60 -3.03
CA VAL A 207 -3.03 13.05 -3.02
C VAL A 207 -4.23 13.37 -2.12
N ASP A 208 -3.95 14.09 -1.03
CA ASP A 208 -4.91 14.59 -0.04
C ASP A 208 -4.30 15.85 0.61
N ILE A 209 -4.23 15.93 1.93
CA ILE A 209 -3.55 17.00 2.70
C ILE A 209 -2.06 17.06 2.36
N GLY A 210 -1.46 15.91 2.08
CA GLY A 210 -0.09 15.76 1.60
C GLY A 210 -0.04 14.96 0.30
N ILE A 211 1.15 14.84 -0.27
CA ILE A 211 1.41 14.08 -1.50
C ILE A 211 2.52 13.06 -1.24
N GLY A 212 2.20 11.79 -1.45
CA GLY A 212 3.16 10.70 -1.39
C GLY A 212 3.13 9.85 -2.66
N ALA A 213 4.20 9.12 -2.96
CA ALA A 213 4.20 8.12 -4.00
C ALA A 213 5.05 6.91 -3.65
N ALA A 214 4.57 5.72 -3.99
CA ALA A 214 5.33 4.49 -3.89
C ALA A 214 5.46 3.84 -5.26
N ILE A 215 6.62 3.24 -5.54
CA ILE A 215 6.87 2.54 -6.80
C ILE A 215 7.06 1.05 -6.51
N MET A 216 6.33 0.22 -7.23
CA MET A 216 6.49 -1.23 -7.24
C MET A 216 7.22 -1.65 -8.52
N SER A 217 8.28 -2.43 -8.37
CA SER A 217 9.03 -3.02 -9.48
C SER A 217 9.24 -4.52 -9.25
N GLY A 218 8.75 -5.33 -10.18
CA GLY A 218 8.79 -6.79 -10.01
C GLY A 218 7.96 -7.33 -8.84
N GLY A 219 7.09 -6.48 -8.24
CA GLY A 219 6.32 -6.79 -7.04
C GLY A 219 7.04 -6.50 -5.73
N GLU A 220 8.09 -5.71 -5.78
CA GLU A 220 8.83 -5.21 -4.62
C GLU A 220 8.78 -3.68 -4.57
N LEU A 221 8.68 -3.11 -3.39
CA LEU A 221 8.79 -1.68 -3.20
C LEU A 221 10.17 -1.19 -3.60
N VAL A 222 10.22 -0.19 -4.46
CA VAL A 222 11.47 0.49 -4.80
C VAL A 222 11.84 1.44 -3.67
N GLY A 223 12.98 1.20 -3.07
CA GLY A 223 13.50 2.00 -1.95
C GLY A 223 14.00 1.11 -0.83
N ASN A 224 14.28 1.73 0.29
CA ASN A 224 14.80 1.05 1.46
C ASN A 224 13.96 1.49 2.66
N SER A 225 13.39 0.53 3.39
CA SER A 225 12.63 0.76 4.62
C SER A 225 13.39 1.54 5.71
N ARG A 226 14.69 1.75 5.52
CA ARG A 226 15.54 2.50 6.44
C ARG A 226 15.51 4.01 6.18
N TYR A 227 15.18 4.46 4.96
CA TYR A 227 15.27 5.88 4.59
C TYR A 227 14.02 6.30 3.80
N PHE A 228 13.43 7.39 4.17
CA PHE A 228 12.42 8.25 3.54
C PHE A 228 12.01 7.83 2.12
N THR A 229 11.23 6.77 1.98
CA THR A 229 10.57 6.42 0.73
C THR A 229 9.16 7.01 0.74
N GLY A 230 8.71 7.48 -0.42
CA GLY A 230 7.34 7.98 -0.53
C GLY A 230 7.20 9.51 -0.58
N GLU A 231 8.24 10.26 -0.27
CA GLU A 231 8.20 11.73 -0.08
C GLU A 231 8.26 12.52 -1.40
N VAL A 232 7.54 12.08 -2.44
CA VAL A 232 7.53 12.77 -3.75
C VAL A 232 6.97 14.19 -3.64
N GLY A 233 6.07 14.44 -2.71
CA GLY A 233 5.50 15.77 -2.44
C GLY A 233 6.56 16.80 -2.10
N HIS A 234 7.71 16.38 -1.56
CA HIS A 234 8.82 17.27 -1.21
C HIS A 234 9.91 17.37 -2.29
N THR A 235 9.67 16.80 -3.47
CA THR A 235 10.54 17.07 -4.64
C THR A 235 10.26 18.45 -5.22
N THR A 236 11.33 19.15 -5.64
CA THR A 236 11.21 20.51 -6.17
C THR A 236 10.71 20.49 -7.62
N ILE A 237 9.55 21.07 -7.88
CA ILE A 237 9.04 21.31 -9.24
C ILE A 237 9.29 22.76 -9.70
N ARG A 238 9.63 23.64 -8.77
CA ARG A 238 9.95 25.05 -9.05
C ARG A 238 11.00 25.58 -8.10
N PHE A 239 12.24 25.75 -8.57
CA PHE A 239 13.41 26.10 -7.73
C PHE A 239 13.27 27.41 -6.95
N ASP A 240 12.54 28.40 -7.50
CA ASP A 240 12.25 29.72 -6.90
C ASP A 240 10.85 29.81 -6.29
N GLY A 241 10.21 28.68 -6.05
CA GLY A 241 8.80 28.58 -5.72
C GLY A 241 8.45 28.83 -4.25
N ARG A 242 7.25 28.39 -3.88
CA ARG A 242 6.65 28.56 -2.55
C ARG A 242 7.52 27.92 -1.46
N GLN A 243 7.59 28.53 -0.28
CA GLN A 243 8.25 27.94 0.89
C GLN A 243 7.47 26.70 1.35
N CYS A 244 8.16 25.60 1.60
CA CYS A 244 7.58 24.37 2.13
C CYS A 244 7.90 24.22 3.63
N ALA A 245 6.99 23.60 4.38
CA ALA A 245 7.17 23.31 5.81
C ALA A 245 8.39 22.38 6.08
N CYS A 246 8.82 21.57 5.09
CA CYS A 246 10.01 20.74 5.20
C CYS A 246 11.34 21.52 5.16
N GLY A 247 11.28 22.85 4.98
CA GLY A 247 12.46 23.72 4.87
C GLY A 247 12.92 23.99 3.43
N ASN A 248 12.48 23.22 2.44
CA ASN A 248 12.76 23.38 1.03
C ASN A 248 11.86 24.42 0.36
N ARG A 249 12.12 24.77 -0.91
CA ARG A 249 11.28 25.64 -1.75
C ARG A 249 10.81 24.91 -3.00
N GLY A 250 9.59 25.25 -3.42
CA GLY A 250 9.01 24.77 -4.66
C GLY A 250 8.67 23.28 -4.66
N CYS A 251 8.44 22.69 -3.50
CA CYS A 251 7.98 21.33 -3.36
C CYS A 251 6.64 21.11 -4.07
N LEU A 252 6.45 19.97 -4.72
CA LEU A 252 5.20 19.61 -5.40
C LEU A 252 3.98 19.77 -4.50
N GLU A 253 4.07 19.37 -3.24
CA GLU A 253 3.00 19.45 -2.26
C GLU A 253 2.48 20.87 -2.06
N THR A 254 3.35 21.88 -2.12
CA THR A 254 2.92 23.28 -1.97
C THR A 254 2.09 23.82 -3.13
N TYR A 255 1.88 23.04 -4.19
CA TYR A 255 1.10 23.37 -5.38
C TYR A 255 -0.07 22.42 -5.62
N ALA A 256 0.13 21.13 -5.34
CA ALA A 256 -0.76 20.07 -5.75
C ALA A 256 -1.37 19.26 -4.58
N SER A 257 -1.10 19.59 -3.31
CA SER A 257 -1.96 19.07 -2.24
C SER A 257 -3.35 19.69 -2.33
N ILE A 258 -4.39 18.98 -1.92
CA ILE A 258 -5.76 19.48 -2.02
C ILE A 258 -5.93 20.84 -1.34
N PRO A 259 -5.41 21.12 -0.13
CA PRO A 259 -5.43 22.44 0.46
C PRO A 259 -4.73 23.51 -0.38
N ALA A 260 -3.56 23.19 -0.98
CA ALA A 260 -2.81 24.14 -1.79
C ALA A 260 -3.47 24.42 -3.14
N LEU A 261 -4.12 23.41 -3.74
CA LEU A 261 -4.90 23.58 -4.97
C LEU A 261 -6.12 24.47 -4.76
N LEU A 262 -6.82 24.29 -3.64
CA LEU A 262 -8.08 24.98 -3.34
C LEU A 262 -7.88 26.34 -2.69
N GLU A 263 -6.64 26.74 -2.37
CA GLU A 263 -6.33 28.03 -1.76
C GLU A 263 -6.86 29.19 -2.62
N GLY A 264 -7.77 29.99 -2.04
CA GLY A 264 -8.38 31.13 -2.71
C GLY A 264 -9.44 30.76 -3.78
N SER A 265 -9.86 29.51 -3.87
CA SER A 265 -10.95 29.05 -4.73
C SER A 265 -12.30 29.10 -4.03
N SER A 266 -13.38 28.88 -4.78
CA SER A 266 -14.74 28.77 -4.25
C SER A 266 -15.06 27.38 -3.68
N PHE A 267 -14.14 26.40 -3.75
CA PHE A 267 -14.35 25.02 -3.36
C PHE A 267 -13.69 24.70 -2.02
N SER A 268 -14.34 23.85 -1.21
CA SER A 268 -13.87 23.42 0.10
C SER A 268 -13.23 22.02 0.09
N SER A 269 -13.43 21.25 -0.97
CA SER A 269 -12.93 19.89 -1.11
C SER A 269 -12.76 19.49 -2.58
N TRP A 270 -11.92 18.48 -2.83
CA TRP A 270 -11.81 17.86 -4.16
C TRP A 270 -13.15 17.32 -4.66
N ARG A 271 -13.97 16.73 -3.79
CA ARG A 271 -15.28 16.20 -4.14
C ARG A 271 -16.19 17.28 -4.71
N GLU A 272 -16.30 18.40 -4.01
CA GLU A 272 -17.11 19.55 -4.45
C GLU A 272 -16.60 20.12 -5.78
N LEU A 273 -15.29 20.26 -5.94
CA LEU A 273 -14.66 20.68 -7.18
C LEU A 273 -14.97 19.72 -8.33
N ALA A 274 -14.78 18.41 -8.11
CA ALA A 274 -14.98 17.39 -9.13
C ALA A 274 -16.46 17.28 -9.56
N ASP A 275 -17.42 17.44 -8.63
CA ASP A 275 -18.85 17.45 -8.94
C ASP A 275 -19.25 18.70 -9.77
N SER A 276 -18.51 19.80 -9.62
CA SER A 276 -18.75 21.04 -10.35
C SER A 276 -18.02 21.11 -11.70
N ALA A 277 -17.15 20.16 -12.02
CA ALA A 277 -16.24 20.22 -13.17
C ALA A 277 -16.94 20.35 -14.53
N GLU A 278 -18.17 19.84 -14.69
CA GLU A 278 -18.91 19.93 -15.96
C GLU A 278 -19.55 21.30 -16.17
N GLN A 279 -19.81 22.05 -15.11
CA GLN A 279 -20.60 23.30 -15.14
C GLN A 279 -19.80 24.56 -14.76
N SER A 280 -18.65 24.40 -14.08
CA SER A 280 -17.83 25.49 -13.58
C SER A 280 -16.51 25.62 -14.35
N PRO A 281 -16.28 26.74 -15.05
CA PRO A 281 -14.98 27.02 -15.69
C PRO A 281 -13.84 27.10 -14.67
N GLU A 282 -14.12 27.52 -13.44
CA GLU A 282 -13.15 27.54 -12.34
C GLU A 282 -12.74 26.11 -11.96
N ALA A 283 -13.71 25.20 -11.79
CA ALA A 283 -13.42 23.80 -11.48
C ALA A 283 -12.62 23.11 -12.59
N GLN A 284 -12.97 23.34 -13.86
CA GLN A 284 -12.21 22.82 -15.00
C GLN A 284 -10.77 23.30 -15.00
N ARG A 285 -10.55 24.58 -14.73
CA ARG A 285 -9.20 25.17 -14.64
C ARG A 285 -8.41 24.57 -13.49
N LEU A 286 -9.01 24.35 -12.32
CA LEU A 286 -8.34 23.75 -11.17
C LEU A 286 -7.99 22.28 -11.40
N VAL A 287 -8.89 21.48 -11.99
CA VAL A 287 -8.57 20.08 -12.37
C VAL A 287 -7.38 20.03 -13.34
N TYR A 288 -7.37 20.90 -14.34
CA TYR A 288 -6.24 20.99 -15.27
C TYR A 288 -4.95 21.46 -14.59
N GLN A 289 -5.04 22.42 -13.68
CA GLN A 289 -3.90 22.90 -12.90
C GLN A 289 -3.31 21.80 -12.01
N GLU A 290 -4.17 21.01 -11.38
CA GLU A 290 -3.75 19.85 -10.61
C GLU A 290 -2.97 18.84 -11.47
N ALA A 291 -3.50 18.54 -12.65
CA ALA A 291 -2.81 17.65 -13.58
C ALA A 291 -1.44 18.19 -14.02
N LEU A 292 -1.32 19.50 -14.25
CA LEU A 292 -0.04 20.14 -14.60
C LEU A 292 1.01 19.99 -13.49
N TYR A 293 0.63 20.25 -12.24
CA TYR A 293 1.56 20.16 -11.12
C TYR A 293 1.94 18.71 -10.82
N LEU A 294 0.97 17.82 -10.75
CA LEU A 294 1.23 16.39 -10.53
C LEU A 294 2.10 15.82 -11.65
N SER A 295 1.80 16.13 -12.92
CA SER A 295 2.60 15.62 -14.04
C SER A 295 4.05 16.04 -13.94
N ALA A 296 4.36 17.27 -13.49
CA ALA A 296 5.73 17.73 -13.32
C ALA A 296 6.52 16.86 -12.32
N GLY A 297 5.93 16.51 -11.17
CA GLY A 297 6.54 15.62 -10.20
C GLY A 297 6.64 14.17 -10.71
N LEU A 298 5.56 13.66 -11.33
CA LEU A 298 5.50 12.28 -11.81
C LEU A 298 6.47 12.01 -12.96
N ILE A 299 6.63 12.94 -13.88
CA ILE A 299 7.59 12.83 -15.00
C ILE A 299 9.03 12.69 -14.47
N ASN A 300 9.39 13.42 -13.40
CA ASN A 300 10.71 13.27 -12.78
C ASN A 300 10.94 11.84 -12.28
N LEU A 301 9.94 11.23 -11.63
CA LEU A 301 10.03 9.84 -11.17
C LEU A 301 10.03 8.84 -12.33
N LEU A 302 9.15 9.03 -13.30
CA LEU A 302 9.01 8.14 -14.45
C LEU A 302 10.26 8.13 -15.34
N ASN A 303 10.97 9.26 -15.47
CA ASN A 303 12.24 9.32 -16.18
C ASN A 303 13.39 8.61 -15.46
N LEU A 304 13.26 8.36 -14.15
CA LEU A 304 14.24 7.62 -13.35
C LEU A 304 13.87 6.13 -13.23
N ILE A 305 12.59 5.85 -12.99
CA ILE A 305 12.07 4.49 -12.76
C ILE A 305 10.81 4.34 -13.63
N PRO A 306 10.95 3.83 -14.87
CA PRO A 306 9.84 3.74 -15.79
C PRO A 306 8.85 2.65 -15.38
N VAL A 307 7.58 3.04 -15.25
CA VAL A 307 6.42 2.16 -15.11
C VAL A 307 5.33 2.59 -16.07
N ASP A 308 4.49 1.68 -16.50
CA ASP A 308 3.40 1.94 -17.46
C ASP A 308 2.03 2.12 -16.78
N THR A 309 1.96 1.91 -15.48
CA THR A 309 0.72 1.94 -14.70
C THR A 309 0.86 2.86 -13.49
N ILE A 310 -0.11 3.76 -13.34
CA ILE A 310 -0.21 4.69 -12.20
C ILE A 310 -1.56 4.44 -11.52
N TYR A 311 -1.55 4.27 -10.21
CA TYR A 311 -2.74 4.26 -9.38
C TYR A 311 -2.84 5.57 -8.62
N LEU A 312 -3.99 6.25 -8.72
CA LEU A 312 -4.31 7.43 -7.94
C LEU A 312 -4.99 7.00 -6.64
N ALA A 313 -4.53 7.52 -5.53
CA ALA A 313 -5.04 7.26 -4.19
C ALA A 313 -5.37 8.58 -3.45
N GLY A 314 -6.12 8.51 -2.37
CA GLY A 314 -6.57 9.69 -1.63
C GLY A 314 -7.79 10.35 -2.28
N ASP A 315 -7.99 11.62 -2.00
CA ASP A 315 -9.18 12.38 -2.44
C ASP A 315 -9.37 12.37 -3.97
N VAL A 316 -8.28 12.39 -4.72
CA VAL A 316 -8.31 12.42 -6.20
C VAL A 316 -8.79 11.11 -6.85
N CYS A 317 -9.02 10.06 -6.07
CA CYS A 317 -9.72 8.85 -6.52
C CYS A 317 -11.17 9.14 -6.92
N TYR A 318 -11.80 10.10 -6.26
CA TYR A 318 -13.16 10.46 -6.59
C TYR A 318 -13.22 11.15 -7.96
N ARG A 319 -14.00 10.60 -8.89
CA ARG A 319 -14.06 11.02 -10.30
C ARG A 319 -12.68 11.16 -10.94
N TYR A 320 -11.81 10.20 -10.67
CA TYR A 320 -10.40 10.19 -11.09
C TYR A 320 -10.22 10.41 -12.60
N GLU A 321 -11.21 10.03 -13.41
CA GLU A 321 -11.19 10.17 -14.88
C GLU A 321 -10.95 11.62 -15.33
N LEU A 322 -11.49 12.59 -14.57
CA LEU A 322 -11.30 14.02 -14.84
C LEU A 322 -9.81 14.40 -14.81
N LEU A 323 -9.10 13.92 -13.79
CA LEU A 323 -7.67 14.17 -13.62
C LEU A 323 -6.82 13.30 -14.54
N ALA A 324 -7.17 12.01 -14.65
CA ALA A 324 -6.41 11.02 -15.41
C ALA A 324 -6.29 11.35 -16.91
N ALA A 325 -7.33 11.96 -17.50
CA ALA A 325 -7.30 12.39 -18.90
C ALA A 325 -6.20 13.43 -19.17
N HIS A 326 -6.13 14.46 -18.32
CA HIS A 326 -5.11 15.50 -18.40
C HIS A 326 -3.72 15.01 -18.04
N LEU A 327 -3.60 14.17 -16.99
CA LEU A 327 -2.32 13.57 -16.61
C LEU A 327 -1.72 12.73 -17.76
N ARG A 328 -2.53 11.89 -18.42
CA ARG A 328 -2.05 11.12 -19.58
C ARG A 328 -1.52 12.03 -20.67
N GLN A 329 -2.25 13.09 -21.01
CA GLN A 329 -1.84 14.07 -22.02
C GLN A 329 -0.51 14.72 -21.66
N GLU A 330 -0.37 15.23 -20.44
CA GLU A 330 0.83 15.94 -19.97
C GLU A 330 2.05 15.02 -19.88
N ILE A 331 1.90 13.81 -19.33
CA ILE A 331 2.97 12.83 -19.21
C ILE A 331 3.44 12.38 -20.58
N SER A 332 2.51 12.08 -21.50
CA SER A 332 2.83 11.62 -22.84
C SER A 332 3.55 12.68 -23.68
N ALA A 333 3.23 13.95 -23.44
CA ALA A 333 3.85 15.05 -24.16
C ALA A 333 5.28 15.37 -23.66
N LYS A 334 5.63 15.00 -22.43
CA LYS A 334 6.85 15.50 -21.76
C LYS A 334 7.78 14.40 -21.24
N ALA A 335 7.30 13.18 -20.98
CA ALA A 335 8.15 12.08 -20.55
C ALA A 335 9.04 11.58 -21.70
N LEU A 336 10.29 11.22 -21.38
CA LEU A 336 11.27 10.77 -22.40
C LEU A 336 10.95 9.37 -22.94
N PHE A 337 10.18 8.58 -22.24
CA PHE A 337 9.80 7.23 -22.65
C PHE A 337 8.29 7.18 -22.93
N GLY A 338 7.93 6.45 -23.93
CA GLY A 338 6.55 6.09 -24.20
C GLY A 338 5.84 6.96 -25.23
N SER A 339 4.98 6.28 -25.98
CA SER A 339 3.92 6.88 -26.75
C SER A 339 2.74 7.21 -25.84
N THR A 340 1.86 8.09 -26.26
CA THR A 340 0.61 8.48 -25.59
C THR A 340 -0.24 7.31 -25.10
N ASP A 341 -0.10 6.13 -25.72
CA ASP A 341 -0.92 4.94 -25.43
C ASP A 341 -0.32 4.02 -24.37
N SER A 342 0.86 4.34 -23.82
CA SER A 342 1.57 3.43 -22.90
C SER A 342 1.25 3.65 -21.43
N ILE A 343 0.81 4.84 -21.01
CA ILE A 343 0.51 5.14 -19.60
C ILE A 343 -0.95 4.85 -19.26
N ARG A 344 -1.14 3.93 -18.36
CA ARG A 344 -2.45 3.55 -17.80
C ARG A 344 -2.62 4.18 -16.43
N ILE A 345 -3.72 4.89 -16.22
CA ILE A 345 -4.03 5.54 -14.95
C ILE A 345 -5.36 5.00 -14.45
N TYR A 346 -5.35 4.47 -13.23
CA TYR A 346 -6.50 3.86 -12.57
C TYR A 346 -6.68 4.43 -11.16
N PRO A 347 -7.87 4.35 -10.58
CA PRO A 347 -8.05 4.59 -9.16
C PRO A 347 -7.45 3.43 -8.36
N SER A 348 -6.91 3.72 -7.21
CA SER A 348 -6.59 2.71 -6.19
C SER A 348 -7.87 2.24 -5.49
N SER A 349 -7.73 1.35 -4.49
CA SER A 349 -8.88 0.89 -3.69
C SER A 349 -9.63 2.08 -3.09
N GLN A 350 -10.97 2.05 -3.23
CA GLN A 350 -11.88 3.02 -2.63
C GLN A 350 -12.59 2.45 -1.39
N ASP A 351 -12.09 1.33 -0.85
CA ASP A 351 -12.60 0.78 0.40
C ASP A 351 -12.41 1.82 1.52
N PRO A 352 -13.45 2.17 2.29
CA PRO A 352 -13.33 3.15 3.37
C PRO A 352 -12.34 2.74 4.47
N ASN A 353 -12.00 1.45 4.54
CA ASN A 353 -11.05 0.89 5.51
C ASN A 353 -9.68 0.59 4.88
N VAL A 354 -9.38 1.12 3.68
CA VAL A 354 -8.16 0.80 2.93
C VAL A 354 -6.88 1.04 3.74
N GLY A 355 -6.84 2.08 4.59
CA GLY A 355 -5.70 2.34 5.47
C GLY A 355 -5.45 1.20 6.45
N THR A 356 -6.51 0.68 7.11
CA THR A 356 -6.41 -0.48 8.00
C THR A 356 -6.03 -1.75 7.25
N LEU A 357 -6.62 -1.98 6.07
CA LEU A 357 -6.31 -3.14 5.23
C LEU A 357 -4.84 -3.12 4.77
N SER A 358 -4.36 -1.96 4.34
CA SER A 358 -2.97 -1.78 3.92
C SER A 358 -1.98 -1.97 5.07
N ALA A 359 -2.32 -1.54 6.27
CA ALA A 359 -1.52 -1.81 7.46
C ALA A 359 -1.43 -3.33 7.76
N ALA A 360 -2.51 -4.10 7.58
CA ALA A 360 -2.46 -5.56 7.70
C ALA A 360 -1.55 -6.18 6.63
N ASP A 361 -1.57 -5.67 5.40
CA ASP A 361 -0.74 -6.16 4.31
C ASP A 361 0.76 -5.96 4.56
N VAL A 362 1.15 -4.97 5.38
CA VAL A 362 2.54 -4.85 5.86
C VAL A 362 2.98 -6.10 6.61
N VAL A 363 2.13 -6.67 7.47
CA VAL A 363 2.44 -7.91 8.22
C VAL A 363 2.59 -9.09 7.27
N PHE A 364 1.64 -9.25 6.35
CA PHE A 364 1.67 -10.36 5.39
C PHE A 364 2.88 -10.24 4.45
N ASP A 365 3.21 -9.03 3.99
CA ASP A 365 4.42 -8.80 3.19
C ASP A 365 5.68 -9.21 3.94
N LYS A 366 5.86 -8.79 5.22
CA LYS A 366 6.99 -9.22 6.06
C LYS A 366 7.03 -10.73 6.27
N PHE A 367 5.89 -11.37 6.41
CA PHE A 367 5.79 -12.82 6.57
C PHE A 367 6.17 -13.57 5.29
N PHE A 368 5.76 -13.08 4.11
CA PHE A 368 6.05 -13.72 2.82
C PHE A 368 7.40 -13.32 2.23
N ARG A 369 7.96 -12.16 2.58
CA ARG A 369 9.33 -11.79 2.17
C ARG A 369 10.36 -12.70 2.80
N ILE A 370 11.41 -12.91 2.03
CA ILE A 370 12.49 -13.81 2.40
C ILE A 370 13.82 -13.07 2.36
#